data_d4fe9ff1a0df683c85df1835e4abf907
#
_entry.id   d4fe9ff1a0df683c85df1835e4abf907
#
_cell.length_a   1.000
_cell.length_b   1.000
_cell.length_c   1.000
_cell.angle_alpha   90.00
_cell.angle_beta   90.00
_cell.angle_gamma   90.00
#
_symmetry.space_group_name_H-M   'P 1'
#
loop_
_entity.id
_entity.type
_entity.pdbx_description
1 polymer ?
#
loop_
_entity_poly.entity_id
_entity_poly.type
_entity_poly.pdbx_seq_one_letter_code
_entity_poly.pdbx_strand_id
1 'polypeptide(L)'
;LWAMGRIGGLAVSPDGKKIAYTVAYYSVPENKSNREVFVMNADGSDNRQITRTPYQENEVTWIKGGTKLAFLSNDNGSSQLYEMNPDGSGRKQLTNYDGDIEGYSISPDGKKLLFISQVKTKESTADKYPDLPKATGIIVTDLMYKHWDEWVTTAPHPFVADFDGNGISNIVDILEGEPYESPMKPWGGIEQLAWNTTSDKVAYTCRKKTGLEYAVSTNSDIYVYDLNTKKTDNITEENKGYDTNPQYSPDGKYIAWQSMERDGYEADLNRLFIMNLETGEKRFVSKAFESNVDAFVWGNDAKTIYFTGVWHGETQIYSLDLTNDSVKAITSGMYDYEGVALF
;
A
#
# COMPACT_ATOMS: atom_id res chain seq x y z
N LEU A 1 15.64 18.63 -14.87
CA LEU A 1 14.56 17.91 -14.21
C LEU A 1 14.69 16.38 -14.41
N TRP A 2 14.78 15.89 -15.65
CA TRP A 2 14.85 14.45 -15.95
C TRP A 2 16.15 13.76 -15.52
N ALA A 3 17.24 14.48 -15.35
CA ALA A 3 18.53 13.94 -14.88
C ALA A 3 18.57 13.75 -13.35
N MET A 4 17.56 14.21 -12.63
CA MET A 4 17.49 14.06 -11.17
C MET A 4 16.97 12.67 -10.81
N GLY A 5 17.65 11.99 -9.88
CA GLY A 5 17.15 10.78 -9.26
C GLY A 5 15.91 11.07 -8.41
N ARG A 6 14.89 10.20 -8.48
CA ARG A 6 13.66 10.30 -7.67
C ARG A 6 13.67 9.23 -6.61
N ILE A 7 13.77 9.69 -5.37
CA ILE A 7 13.72 8.80 -4.20
C ILE A 7 12.30 8.24 -4.07
N GLY A 8 12.22 6.96 -3.73
CA GLY A 8 10.97 6.28 -3.44
C GLY A 8 11.22 5.10 -2.53
N GLY A 9 10.19 4.60 -1.87
CA GLY A 9 10.24 3.44 -0.97
C GLY A 9 11.31 3.59 0.11
N LEU A 10 10.95 3.97 1.33
CA LEU A 10 11.86 4.16 2.45
C LEU A 10 11.57 3.12 3.53
N ALA A 11 12.57 2.37 3.96
CA ALA A 11 12.46 1.38 5.02
C ALA A 11 13.59 1.55 6.05
N VAL A 12 13.23 1.74 7.32
CA VAL A 12 14.17 1.78 8.45
C VAL A 12 14.40 0.36 8.97
N SER A 13 15.66 0.01 9.27
CA SER A 13 15.96 -1.30 9.86
C SER A 13 15.35 -1.41 11.27
N PRO A 14 14.97 -2.63 11.72
CA PRO A 14 14.34 -2.82 13.05
C PRO A 14 15.17 -2.34 14.24
N ASP A 15 16.48 -2.17 14.07
CA ASP A 15 17.38 -1.61 15.09
C ASP A 15 17.60 -0.10 14.97
N GLY A 16 16.92 0.57 14.02
CA GLY A 16 16.99 2.00 13.76
C GLY A 16 18.32 2.50 13.17
N LYS A 17 19.26 1.60 12.80
CA LYS A 17 20.61 2.02 12.42
C LYS A 17 20.82 2.21 10.92
N LYS A 18 19.97 1.61 10.10
CA LYS A 18 20.09 1.66 8.64
C LYS A 18 18.79 2.06 7.99
N ILE A 19 18.92 2.68 6.82
CA ILE A 19 17.80 3.05 5.95
C ILE A 19 18.07 2.41 4.60
N ALA A 20 17.10 1.63 4.11
CA ALA A 20 17.02 1.18 2.73
C ALA A 20 16.04 2.05 1.96
N TYR A 21 16.35 2.41 0.73
CA TYR A 21 15.48 3.22 -0.10
C TYR A 21 15.75 2.95 -1.58
N THR A 22 14.86 3.40 -2.44
CA THR A 22 15.02 3.24 -3.89
C THR A 22 15.23 4.59 -4.56
N VAL A 23 15.93 4.59 -5.69
CA VAL A 23 16.08 5.78 -6.56
C VAL A 23 15.80 5.40 -8.00
N ALA A 24 14.87 6.10 -8.63
CA ALA A 24 14.57 5.97 -10.05
C ALA A 24 15.31 7.03 -10.86
N TYR A 25 15.96 6.59 -11.92
CA TYR A 25 16.61 7.44 -12.93
C TYR A 25 15.91 7.28 -14.28
N TYR A 26 15.84 8.36 -15.04
CA TYR A 26 15.12 8.41 -16.31
C TYR A 26 16.06 8.70 -17.47
N SER A 27 15.93 7.94 -18.55
CA SER A 27 16.59 8.17 -19.83
C SER A 27 15.54 8.67 -20.83
N VAL A 28 15.51 9.97 -21.08
CA VAL A 28 14.61 10.57 -22.08
C VAL A 28 14.86 10.02 -23.49
N PRO A 29 16.13 9.89 -23.95
CA PRO A 29 16.40 9.33 -25.29
C PRO A 29 15.90 7.90 -25.48
N GLU A 30 15.93 7.09 -24.42
CA GLU A 30 15.51 5.69 -24.47
C GLU A 30 14.04 5.50 -24.08
N ASN A 31 13.39 6.57 -23.58
CA ASN A 31 12.04 6.53 -23.01
C ASN A 31 11.88 5.43 -21.97
N LYS A 32 12.84 5.33 -21.05
CA LYS A 32 12.93 4.30 -20.01
C LYS A 32 13.29 4.90 -18.67
N SER A 33 12.93 4.19 -17.61
CA SER A 33 13.43 4.41 -16.26
C SER A 33 14.08 3.15 -15.73
N ASN A 34 14.98 3.32 -14.77
CA ASN A 34 15.52 2.24 -13.96
C ASN A 34 15.48 2.66 -12.50
N ARG A 35 15.09 1.74 -11.62
CA ARG A 35 15.01 1.96 -10.18
C ARG A 35 15.92 0.97 -9.47
N GLU A 36 16.75 1.50 -8.59
CA GLU A 36 17.78 0.75 -7.89
C GLU A 36 17.64 0.91 -6.38
N VAL A 37 18.11 -0.07 -5.61
CA VAL A 37 18.11 -0.06 -4.14
C VAL A 37 19.41 0.53 -3.61
N PHE A 38 19.26 1.37 -2.59
CA PHE A 38 20.34 2.01 -1.84
C PHE A 38 20.20 1.68 -0.35
N VAL A 39 21.32 1.66 0.35
CA VAL A 39 21.38 1.53 1.82
C VAL A 39 22.36 2.57 2.36
N MET A 40 21.97 3.19 3.49
CA MET A 40 22.82 4.10 4.24
C MET A 40 22.64 3.86 5.75
N ASN A 41 23.56 4.39 6.56
CA ASN A 41 23.33 4.51 7.99
C ASN A 41 22.26 5.58 8.30
N ALA A 42 21.60 5.50 9.45
CA ALA A 42 20.55 6.44 9.84
C ALA A 42 21.04 7.90 9.96
N ASP A 43 22.34 8.12 10.16
CA ASP A 43 22.97 9.44 10.16
C ASP A 43 23.33 9.97 8.75
N GLY A 44 22.98 9.23 7.69
CA GLY A 44 23.28 9.54 6.30
C GLY A 44 24.67 9.10 5.82
N SER A 45 25.51 8.57 6.70
CA SER A 45 26.84 8.05 6.31
C SER A 45 26.73 6.69 5.61
N ASP A 46 27.82 6.25 4.98
CA ASP A 46 27.94 4.97 4.26
C ASP A 46 26.80 4.74 3.22
N ASN A 47 26.43 5.79 2.51
CA ASN A 47 25.37 5.72 1.49
C ASN A 47 25.88 4.98 0.26
N ARG A 48 25.25 3.85 -0.07
CA ARG A 48 25.67 2.96 -1.15
C ARG A 48 24.51 2.48 -2.00
N GLN A 49 24.69 2.50 -3.31
CA GLN A 49 23.86 1.75 -4.25
C GLN A 49 24.24 0.27 -4.17
N ILE A 50 23.27 -0.60 -3.89
CA ILE A 50 23.49 -2.04 -3.67
C ILE A 50 22.96 -2.92 -4.81
N THR A 51 22.10 -2.38 -5.69
CA THR A 51 21.72 -3.03 -6.96
C THR A 51 22.22 -2.23 -8.15
N ARG A 52 22.54 -2.92 -9.26
CA ARG A 52 22.89 -2.33 -10.55
C ARG A 52 22.44 -3.29 -11.64
N THR A 53 21.15 -3.29 -11.90
CA THR A 53 20.52 -4.22 -12.84
C THR A 53 19.78 -3.43 -13.93
N PRO A 54 19.45 -4.03 -15.07
CA PRO A 54 18.58 -3.41 -16.07
C PRO A 54 17.09 -3.47 -15.69
N TYR A 55 16.75 -3.97 -14.51
CA TYR A 55 15.40 -4.24 -14.02
C TYR A 55 14.94 -3.18 -13.01
N GLN A 56 13.66 -3.21 -12.67
CA GLN A 56 13.09 -2.32 -11.65
C GLN A 56 13.15 -3.02 -10.29
N GLU A 57 13.79 -2.42 -9.30
CA GLU A 57 13.73 -2.84 -7.90
C GLU A 57 12.83 -1.89 -7.11
N ASN A 58 11.67 -2.40 -6.67
CA ASN A 58 10.64 -1.62 -5.99
C ASN A 58 10.33 -2.21 -4.59
N GLU A 59 9.56 -1.46 -3.79
CA GLU A 59 8.96 -1.93 -2.53
C GLU A 59 9.99 -2.56 -1.57
N VAL A 60 11.15 -1.90 -1.38
CA VAL A 60 12.20 -2.41 -0.50
C VAL A 60 11.75 -2.39 0.97
N THR A 61 11.94 -3.50 1.69
CA THR A 61 11.68 -3.61 3.13
C THR A 61 12.71 -4.49 3.82
N TRP A 62 12.86 -4.30 5.15
CA TRP A 62 13.71 -5.16 5.97
C TRP A 62 12.94 -6.40 6.42
N ILE A 63 13.58 -7.56 6.31
CA ILE A 63 13.03 -8.85 6.73
C ILE A 63 14.02 -9.61 7.62
N LYS A 64 13.58 -10.73 8.21
CA LYS A 64 14.42 -11.61 9.05
C LYS A 64 15.15 -10.84 10.15
N GLY A 65 14.42 -9.96 10.87
CA GLY A 65 14.97 -9.15 11.95
C GLY A 65 16.05 -8.16 11.52
N GLY A 66 15.95 -7.63 10.30
CA GLY A 66 16.91 -6.64 9.77
C GLY A 66 18.18 -7.24 9.14
N THR A 67 18.27 -8.56 9.00
CA THR A 67 19.45 -9.23 8.40
C THR A 67 19.39 -9.33 6.90
N LYS A 68 18.19 -9.15 6.30
CA LYS A 68 17.95 -9.20 4.86
C LYS A 68 17.05 -8.05 4.41
N LEU A 69 17.12 -7.74 3.14
CA LEU A 69 16.17 -6.90 2.42
C LEU A 69 15.30 -7.78 1.52
N ALA A 70 14.01 -7.50 1.48
CA ALA A 70 13.09 -7.99 0.46
C ALA A 70 12.71 -6.83 -0.48
N PHE A 71 12.41 -7.13 -1.73
CA PHE A 71 12.04 -6.16 -2.75
C PHE A 71 11.36 -6.85 -3.92
N LEU A 72 10.59 -6.11 -4.71
CA LEU A 72 10.04 -6.58 -5.97
C LEU A 72 11.02 -6.34 -7.11
N SER A 73 11.14 -7.31 -8.03
CA SER A 73 11.92 -7.15 -9.26
C SER A 73 11.30 -7.94 -10.40
N ASN A 74 11.41 -7.37 -11.62
CA ASN A 74 10.96 -8.02 -12.86
C ASN A 74 12.08 -8.74 -13.62
N ASP A 75 13.09 -9.23 -12.91
CA ASP A 75 14.29 -9.90 -13.44
C ASP A 75 13.94 -11.11 -14.34
N ASN A 76 12.90 -11.86 -14.04
CA ASN A 76 12.44 -13.02 -14.81
C ASN A 76 11.23 -12.73 -15.73
N GLY A 77 11.00 -11.48 -16.09
CA GLY A 77 9.93 -11.06 -17.01
C GLY A 77 8.62 -10.70 -16.35
N SER A 78 8.35 -11.13 -15.11
CA SER A 78 7.24 -10.70 -14.27
C SER A 78 7.76 -10.18 -12.92
N SER A 79 7.03 -9.27 -12.30
CA SER A 79 7.38 -8.73 -10.98
C SER A 79 7.19 -9.80 -9.91
N GLN A 80 8.27 -10.17 -9.21
CA GLN A 80 8.30 -11.20 -8.18
C GLN A 80 9.01 -10.67 -6.92
N LEU A 81 8.80 -11.32 -5.79
CA LEU A 81 9.49 -11.02 -4.54
C LEU A 81 10.88 -11.65 -4.53
N TYR A 82 11.88 -10.87 -4.18
CA TYR A 82 13.28 -11.25 -4.01
C TYR A 82 13.78 -10.91 -2.62
N GLU A 83 14.86 -11.57 -2.19
CA GLU A 83 15.65 -11.16 -1.02
C GLU A 83 17.12 -10.96 -1.39
N MET A 84 17.84 -10.18 -0.58
CA MET A 84 19.30 -10.05 -0.65
C MET A 84 19.87 -9.62 0.71
N ASN A 85 21.20 -9.70 0.85
CA ASN A 85 21.90 -9.10 1.98
C ASN A 85 21.92 -7.56 1.85
N PRO A 86 22.06 -6.80 2.94
CA PRO A 86 22.16 -5.33 2.89
C PRO A 86 23.40 -4.79 2.16
N ASP A 87 24.35 -5.66 1.79
CA ASP A 87 25.51 -5.33 0.95
C ASP A 87 25.25 -5.62 -0.55
N GLY A 88 24.05 -6.09 -0.91
CA GLY A 88 23.66 -6.45 -2.27
C GLY A 88 24.00 -7.89 -2.67
N SER A 89 24.71 -8.64 -1.83
CA SER A 89 25.04 -10.04 -2.12
C SER A 89 23.87 -10.99 -1.82
N GLY A 90 23.94 -12.22 -2.32
CA GLY A 90 22.97 -13.27 -1.97
C GLY A 90 21.56 -13.01 -2.51
N ARG A 91 21.43 -12.30 -3.64
CA ARG A 91 20.13 -12.10 -4.33
C ARG A 91 19.48 -13.44 -4.65
N LYS A 92 18.23 -13.59 -4.26
CA LYS A 92 17.44 -14.81 -4.43
C LYS A 92 15.97 -14.47 -4.65
N GLN A 93 15.33 -15.07 -5.64
CA GLN A 93 13.89 -15.03 -5.85
C GLN A 93 13.17 -15.86 -4.79
N LEU A 94 12.10 -15.29 -4.21
CA LEU A 94 11.28 -15.92 -3.17
C LEU A 94 9.91 -16.36 -3.66
N THR A 95 9.41 -15.82 -4.78
CA THR A 95 8.12 -16.19 -5.35
C THR A 95 8.26 -16.57 -6.81
N ASN A 96 7.37 -17.44 -7.27
CA ASN A 96 7.19 -17.80 -8.68
C ASN A 96 5.68 -17.85 -8.94
N TYR A 97 5.05 -16.69 -8.89
CA TYR A 97 3.62 -16.51 -9.11
C TYR A 97 3.36 -16.32 -10.61
N ASP A 98 2.26 -16.89 -11.11
CA ASP A 98 1.83 -16.71 -12.51
C ASP A 98 1.11 -15.37 -12.69
N GLY A 99 1.89 -14.30 -12.74
CA GLY A 99 1.45 -12.91 -12.81
C GLY A 99 2.45 -11.97 -12.16
N ASP A 100 2.15 -10.67 -12.17
CA ASP A 100 2.93 -9.65 -11.50
C ASP A 100 2.47 -9.47 -10.04
N ILE A 101 3.44 -9.33 -9.13
CA ILE A 101 3.21 -8.85 -7.77
C ILE A 101 3.43 -7.34 -7.78
N GLU A 102 2.38 -6.55 -7.50
CA GLU A 102 2.42 -5.08 -7.55
C GLU A 102 2.77 -4.43 -6.20
N GLY A 103 2.56 -5.17 -5.11
CA GLY A 103 2.89 -4.76 -3.75
C GLY A 103 2.80 -5.97 -2.82
N TYR A 104 3.47 -5.92 -1.67
CA TYR A 104 3.48 -7.06 -0.75
C TYR A 104 3.64 -6.64 0.71
N SER A 105 3.18 -7.50 1.62
CA SER A 105 3.40 -7.42 3.06
C SER A 105 3.54 -8.82 3.65
N ILE A 106 4.60 -9.05 4.39
CA ILE A 106 4.80 -10.31 5.13
C ILE A 106 4.03 -10.21 6.45
N SER A 107 3.31 -11.27 6.81
CA SER A 107 2.57 -11.32 8.09
C SER A 107 3.50 -11.16 9.30
N PRO A 108 3.03 -10.63 10.45
CA PRO A 108 3.82 -10.47 11.65
C PRO A 108 4.53 -11.74 12.14
N ASP A 109 3.93 -12.92 11.95
CA ASP A 109 4.53 -14.21 12.30
C ASP A 109 5.50 -14.76 11.23
N GLY A 110 5.64 -14.07 10.09
CA GLY A 110 6.54 -14.42 9.00
C GLY A 110 6.11 -15.62 8.16
N LYS A 111 4.88 -16.14 8.33
CA LYS A 111 4.43 -17.39 7.69
C LYS A 111 3.48 -17.20 6.52
N LYS A 112 3.07 -15.97 6.25
CA LYS A 112 2.15 -15.63 5.16
C LYS A 112 2.66 -14.43 4.39
N LEU A 113 2.31 -14.39 3.11
CA LEU A 113 2.52 -13.26 2.22
C LEU A 113 1.15 -12.72 1.80
N LEU A 114 0.90 -11.44 2.07
CA LEU A 114 -0.16 -10.66 1.45
C LEU A 114 0.45 -9.97 0.25
N PHE A 115 -0.21 -10.03 -0.90
CA PHE A 115 0.28 -9.36 -2.10
C PHE A 115 -0.87 -8.92 -3.01
N ILE A 116 -0.57 -7.98 -3.90
CA ILE A 116 -1.50 -7.43 -4.88
C ILE A 116 -1.15 -8.01 -6.25
N SER A 117 -2.16 -8.46 -6.97
CA SER A 117 -2.01 -8.86 -8.37
C SER A 117 -3.27 -8.56 -9.17
N GLN A 118 -3.12 -8.43 -10.49
CA GLN A 118 -4.22 -8.13 -11.40
C GLN A 118 -5.06 -9.37 -11.70
N VAL A 119 -6.38 -9.22 -11.60
CA VAL A 119 -7.36 -10.24 -11.97
C VAL A 119 -8.18 -9.75 -13.15
N LYS A 120 -8.41 -10.61 -14.12
CA LYS A 120 -9.27 -10.30 -15.26
C LYS A 120 -10.74 -10.30 -14.82
N THR A 121 -11.35 -9.13 -14.80
CA THR A 121 -12.75 -8.94 -14.37
C THR A 121 -13.73 -8.75 -15.52
N LYS A 122 -13.22 -8.47 -16.73
CA LYS A 122 -14.05 -8.21 -17.91
C LYS A 122 -13.54 -9.00 -19.13
N GLU A 123 -14.47 -9.43 -19.99
CA GLU A 123 -14.11 -9.94 -21.31
C GLU A 123 -13.47 -8.84 -22.16
N SER A 124 -12.31 -9.11 -22.74
CA SER A 124 -11.71 -8.24 -23.74
C SER A 124 -12.36 -8.45 -25.11
N THR A 125 -12.11 -7.53 -26.03
CA THR A 125 -12.54 -7.72 -27.44
C THR A 125 -11.94 -8.97 -28.07
N ALA A 126 -10.70 -9.32 -27.71
CA ALA A 126 -10.03 -10.53 -28.19
C ALA A 126 -10.69 -11.81 -27.66
N ASP A 127 -11.19 -11.82 -26.43
CA ASP A 127 -11.93 -12.97 -25.89
C ASP A 127 -13.27 -13.17 -26.62
N LYS A 128 -13.94 -12.07 -26.93
CA LYS A 128 -15.24 -12.09 -27.59
C LYS A 128 -15.16 -12.41 -29.09
N TYR A 129 -14.06 -12.04 -29.72
CA TYR A 129 -13.79 -12.27 -31.15
C TYR A 129 -12.40 -12.89 -31.36
N PRO A 130 -12.21 -14.16 -30.95
CA PRO A 130 -10.93 -14.83 -31.05
C PRO A 130 -10.48 -15.10 -32.51
N ASP A 131 -11.39 -15.02 -33.45
CA ASP A 131 -11.16 -15.11 -34.89
C ASP A 131 -10.59 -13.83 -35.51
N LEU A 132 -10.54 -12.73 -34.73
CA LEU A 132 -10.00 -11.43 -35.15
C LEU A 132 -8.72 -11.04 -34.37
N PRO A 133 -7.63 -11.84 -34.42
CA PRO A 133 -6.47 -11.68 -33.52
C PRO A 133 -5.69 -10.37 -33.79
N LYS A 134 -5.93 -9.69 -34.88
CA LYS A 134 -5.31 -8.39 -35.23
C LYS A 134 -6.20 -7.18 -34.94
N ALA A 135 -7.40 -7.40 -34.45
CA ALA A 135 -8.30 -6.30 -34.10
C ALA A 135 -7.79 -5.54 -32.87
N THR A 136 -7.71 -4.24 -32.97
CA THR A 136 -7.31 -3.34 -31.88
C THR A 136 -8.48 -2.54 -31.30
N GLY A 137 -9.70 -2.76 -31.82
CA GLY A 137 -10.91 -2.12 -31.33
C GLY A 137 -11.24 -2.57 -29.91
N ILE A 138 -11.70 -1.65 -29.09
CA ILE A 138 -12.15 -1.92 -27.71
C ILE A 138 -13.67 -1.65 -27.66
N ILE A 139 -14.39 -2.64 -27.15
CA ILE A 139 -15.86 -2.53 -26.98
C ILE A 139 -16.12 -2.08 -25.54
N VAL A 140 -16.72 -0.92 -25.41
CA VAL A 140 -17.14 -0.34 -24.13
C VAL A 140 -18.64 -0.47 -24.01
N THR A 141 -19.11 -1.11 -22.95
CA THR A 141 -20.54 -1.33 -22.67
C THR A 141 -21.00 -0.67 -21.38
N ASP A 142 -20.07 -0.23 -20.53
CA ASP A 142 -20.35 0.36 -19.22
C ASP A 142 -19.22 1.28 -18.73
N LEU A 143 -19.45 2.05 -17.70
CA LEU A 143 -18.48 2.78 -16.90
C LEU A 143 -17.92 1.82 -15.79
N MET A 144 -16.79 2.01 -15.10
CA MET A 144 -15.65 2.77 -15.59
C MET A 144 -14.93 1.92 -16.61
N TYR A 145 -14.55 2.49 -17.72
CA TYR A 145 -13.79 1.79 -18.76
C TYR A 145 -12.34 2.29 -18.87
N LYS A 146 -12.04 3.42 -18.26
CA LYS A 146 -10.70 3.98 -18.13
C LYS A 146 -10.48 4.60 -16.77
N HIS A 147 -9.25 4.46 -16.25
CA HIS A 147 -8.66 5.35 -15.27
C HIS A 147 -7.62 6.20 -16.01
N TRP A 148 -7.90 7.49 -16.20
CA TRP A 148 -7.10 8.39 -17.04
C TRP A 148 -6.86 7.82 -18.45
N ASP A 149 -5.62 7.41 -18.77
CA ASP A 149 -5.21 6.82 -20.04
C ASP A 149 -5.18 5.28 -20.04
N GLU A 150 -5.32 4.64 -18.88
CA GLU A 150 -5.32 3.18 -18.75
C GLU A 150 -6.73 2.58 -18.95
N TRP A 151 -6.82 1.53 -19.76
CA TRP A 151 -8.06 0.76 -19.94
C TRP A 151 -8.30 -0.15 -18.74
N VAL A 152 -9.51 -0.14 -18.19
CA VAL A 152 -9.93 -1.02 -17.09
C VAL A 152 -10.40 -2.36 -17.66
N THR A 153 -9.47 -3.29 -17.81
CA THR A 153 -9.73 -4.68 -18.25
C THR A 153 -9.46 -5.68 -17.14
N THR A 154 -8.71 -5.28 -16.14
CA THR A 154 -8.37 -6.02 -14.93
C THR A 154 -8.67 -5.17 -13.71
N ALA A 155 -8.73 -5.80 -12.54
CA ALA A 155 -8.78 -5.14 -11.24
C ALA A 155 -7.67 -5.70 -10.35
N PRO A 156 -6.98 -4.87 -9.53
CA PRO A 156 -6.08 -5.38 -8.52
C PRO A 156 -6.89 -6.06 -7.42
N HIS A 157 -6.47 -7.29 -7.05
CA HIS A 157 -7.01 -8.01 -5.91
C HIS A 157 -5.93 -8.27 -4.86
N PRO A 158 -6.28 -8.30 -3.56
CA PRO A 158 -5.41 -8.76 -2.50
C PRO A 158 -5.41 -10.29 -2.43
N PHE A 159 -4.23 -10.86 -2.46
CA PHE A 159 -4.00 -12.30 -2.32
C PHE A 159 -3.28 -12.60 -1.01
N VAL A 160 -3.63 -13.72 -0.38
CA VAL A 160 -2.87 -14.29 0.73
C VAL A 160 -2.33 -15.65 0.35
N ALA A 161 -1.07 -15.89 0.63
CA ALA A 161 -0.42 -17.18 0.45
C ALA A 161 0.30 -17.64 1.71
N ASP A 162 0.45 -18.94 1.91
CA ASP A 162 1.44 -19.47 2.84
C ASP A 162 2.84 -19.15 2.34
N PHE A 163 3.73 -18.73 3.24
CA PHE A 163 5.08 -18.31 2.93
C PHE A 163 6.08 -18.97 3.90
N ASP A 164 7.06 -19.69 3.36
CA ASP A 164 8.08 -20.39 4.14
C ASP A 164 9.46 -19.71 4.09
N GLY A 165 9.52 -18.50 3.50
CA GLY A 165 10.77 -17.76 3.28
C GLY A 165 11.56 -18.21 2.05
N ASN A 166 11.05 -19.18 1.28
CA ASN A 166 11.66 -19.68 0.05
C ASN A 166 10.66 -19.80 -1.11
N GLY A 167 9.36 -19.80 -0.80
CA GLY A 167 8.29 -19.91 -1.78
C GLY A 167 6.94 -19.58 -1.19
N ILE A 168 5.92 -19.59 -2.05
CA ILE A 168 4.51 -19.41 -1.69
C ILE A 168 3.71 -20.63 -2.10
N SER A 169 2.65 -20.92 -1.33
CA SER A 169 1.69 -21.98 -1.61
C SER A 169 0.31 -21.59 -1.07
N ASN A 170 -0.73 -22.39 -1.38
CA ASN A 170 -2.09 -22.17 -0.89
C ASN A 170 -2.58 -20.73 -1.10
N ILE A 171 -2.42 -20.23 -2.32
CA ILE A 171 -2.77 -18.86 -2.69
C ILE A 171 -4.30 -18.71 -2.68
N VAL A 172 -4.78 -17.68 -2.00
CA VAL A 172 -6.20 -17.32 -1.87
C VAL A 172 -6.39 -15.89 -2.36
N ASP A 173 -7.27 -15.69 -3.32
CA ASP A 173 -7.78 -14.38 -3.70
C ASP A 173 -8.86 -13.97 -2.70
N ILE A 174 -8.67 -12.86 -1.98
CA ILE A 174 -9.63 -12.35 -0.97
C ILE A 174 -10.94 -11.89 -1.63
N LEU A 175 -10.87 -11.43 -2.88
CA LEU A 175 -12.01 -10.95 -3.67
C LEU A 175 -12.44 -11.94 -4.75
N GLU A 176 -12.14 -13.23 -4.61
CA GLU A 176 -12.46 -14.25 -5.61
C GLU A 176 -13.91 -14.16 -6.09
N GLY A 177 -14.09 -13.96 -7.41
CA GLY A 177 -15.41 -13.83 -8.05
C GLY A 177 -16.06 -12.46 -7.91
N GLU A 178 -15.44 -11.51 -7.21
CA GLU A 178 -15.92 -10.13 -7.11
C GLU A 178 -15.30 -9.25 -8.23
N PRO A 179 -16.05 -8.30 -8.81
CA PRO A 179 -15.54 -7.43 -9.88
C PRO A 179 -14.87 -6.16 -9.35
N TYR A 180 -14.63 -6.07 -8.04
CA TYR A 180 -14.16 -4.87 -7.37
C TYR A 180 -12.64 -4.81 -7.31
N GLU A 181 -12.11 -3.61 -7.12
CA GLU A 181 -10.67 -3.39 -6.96
C GLU A 181 -10.27 -3.14 -5.50
N SER A 182 -9.17 -3.74 -5.10
CA SER A 182 -8.45 -3.43 -3.86
C SER A 182 -6.97 -3.76 -4.06
N PRO A 183 -6.06 -2.78 -3.91
CA PRO A 183 -6.28 -1.37 -3.55
C PRO A 183 -7.01 -0.59 -4.63
N MET A 184 -7.55 0.57 -4.27
CA MET A 184 -8.31 1.41 -5.19
C MET A 184 -7.39 2.18 -6.14
N LYS A 185 -7.70 2.13 -7.42
CA LYS A 185 -7.04 2.95 -8.44
C LYS A 185 -7.52 4.42 -8.38
N PRO A 186 -6.70 5.41 -8.85
CA PRO A 186 -5.41 5.21 -9.54
C PRO A 186 -4.19 5.15 -8.61
N TRP A 187 -4.32 5.51 -7.31
CA TRP A 187 -3.16 5.75 -6.44
C TRP A 187 -2.95 4.71 -5.34
N GLY A 188 -3.95 3.88 -5.07
CA GLY A 188 -3.86 2.90 -3.97
C GLY A 188 -2.82 1.82 -4.25
N GLY A 189 -2.09 1.46 -3.19
CA GLY A 189 -1.08 0.43 -3.15
C GLY A 189 -1.20 -0.41 -1.88
N ILE A 190 -0.08 -1.00 -1.46
CA ILE A 190 -0.03 -1.90 -0.29
C ILE A 190 -0.43 -1.22 1.02
N GLU A 191 -0.36 0.11 1.11
CA GLU A 191 -0.80 0.91 2.26
C GLU A 191 -2.31 0.81 2.51
N GLN A 192 -3.08 0.39 1.52
CA GLN A 192 -4.52 0.13 1.67
C GLN A 192 -4.86 -1.25 2.21
N LEU A 193 -3.85 -2.03 2.58
CA LEU A 193 -3.94 -3.40 3.08
C LEU A 193 -3.15 -3.54 4.39
N ALA A 194 -3.71 -4.18 5.40
CA ALA A 194 -3.03 -4.33 6.69
C ALA A 194 -3.27 -5.70 7.32
N TRP A 195 -2.18 -6.34 7.79
CA TRP A 195 -2.25 -7.49 8.68
C TRP A 195 -2.66 -7.08 10.09
N ASN A 196 -3.49 -7.89 10.74
CA ASN A 196 -3.61 -7.81 12.19
C ASN A 196 -2.38 -8.44 12.88
N THR A 197 -2.23 -8.17 14.17
CA THR A 197 -1.04 -8.61 14.93
C THR A 197 -0.95 -10.13 15.11
N THR A 198 -2.05 -10.87 14.96
CA THR A 198 -2.11 -12.34 15.06
C THR A 198 -1.98 -13.07 13.73
N SER A 199 -1.80 -12.34 12.62
CA SER A 199 -1.58 -12.91 11.27
C SER A 199 -2.72 -13.76 10.72
N ASP A 200 -3.93 -13.58 11.21
CA ASP A 200 -5.12 -14.33 10.82
C ASP A 200 -6.22 -13.49 10.19
N LYS A 201 -6.02 -12.15 10.13
CA LYS A 201 -6.95 -11.22 9.45
C LYS A 201 -6.20 -10.22 8.59
N VAL A 202 -6.87 -9.81 7.50
CA VAL A 202 -6.43 -8.74 6.60
C VAL A 202 -7.51 -7.67 6.56
N ALA A 203 -7.18 -6.44 6.93
CA ALA A 203 -8.00 -5.27 6.63
C ALA A 203 -7.62 -4.74 5.25
N TYR A 204 -8.61 -4.30 4.48
CA TYR A 204 -8.39 -3.74 3.16
C TYR A 204 -9.41 -2.66 2.80
N THR A 205 -8.98 -1.70 2.01
CA THR A 205 -9.84 -0.65 1.43
C THR A 205 -10.48 -1.16 0.15
N CYS A 206 -11.78 -1.00 -0.01
CA CYS A 206 -12.46 -1.35 -1.24
C CYS A 206 -13.68 -0.48 -1.49
N ARG A 207 -13.93 -0.11 -2.75
CA ARG A 207 -15.19 0.48 -3.22
C ARG A 207 -16.00 -0.59 -3.91
N LYS A 208 -16.94 -1.22 -3.19
CA LYS A 208 -17.80 -2.27 -3.75
C LYS A 208 -18.94 -1.68 -4.58
N LYS A 209 -18.59 -1.01 -5.68
CA LYS A 209 -19.48 -0.40 -6.65
C LYS A 209 -19.02 -0.74 -8.07
N THR A 210 -19.93 -0.68 -9.03
CA THR A 210 -19.63 -0.93 -10.45
C THR A 210 -20.39 0.08 -11.34
N GLY A 211 -19.99 0.18 -12.60
CA GLY A 211 -20.67 0.98 -13.58
C GLY A 211 -20.80 2.46 -13.22
N LEU A 212 -21.98 3.01 -13.39
CA LEU A 212 -22.25 4.41 -13.08
C LEU A 212 -22.05 4.75 -11.59
N GLU A 213 -22.42 3.84 -10.68
CA GLU A 213 -22.24 4.06 -9.24
C GLU A 213 -20.79 4.25 -8.89
N TYR A 214 -19.89 3.45 -9.48
CA TYR A 214 -18.45 3.61 -9.29
C TYR A 214 -17.95 4.97 -9.79
N ALA A 215 -18.47 5.44 -10.94
CA ALA A 215 -18.02 6.67 -11.58
C ALA A 215 -18.43 7.96 -10.82
N VAL A 216 -19.51 7.92 -10.04
CA VAL A 216 -20.06 9.11 -9.35
C VAL A 216 -19.85 9.11 -7.84
N SER A 217 -19.51 7.97 -7.24
CA SER A 217 -19.34 7.82 -5.79
C SER A 217 -17.87 7.79 -5.40
N THR A 218 -17.53 8.46 -4.31
CA THR A 218 -16.24 8.34 -3.64
C THR A 218 -16.28 7.38 -2.46
N ASN A 219 -17.46 6.79 -2.15
CA ASN A 219 -17.63 5.93 -0.99
C ASN A 219 -16.81 4.65 -1.13
N SER A 220 -15.82 4.50 -0.28
CA SER A 220 -15.07 3.28 -0.02
C SER A 220 -15.13 2.90 1.44
N ASP A 221 -15.04 1.63 1.72
CA ASP A 221 -15.12 1.09 3.08
C ASP A 221 -13.86 0.30 3.43
N ILE A 222 -13.65 0.14 4.74
CA ILE A 222 -12.67 -0.79 5.29
C ILE A 222 -13.35 -2.13 5.55
N TYR A 223 -12.86 -3.15 4.88
CA TYR A 223 -13.29 -4.54 5.04
C TYR A 223 -12.23 -5.32 5.82
N VAL A 224 -12.66 -6.28 6.62
CA VAL A 224 -11.78 -7.19 7.35
C VAL A 224 -12.09 -8.63 6.95
N TYR A 225 -11.14 -9.27 6.26
CA TYR A 225 -11.20 -10.68 5.90
C TYR A 225 -10.55 -11.55 6.98
N ASP A 226 -11.28 -12.54 7.47
CA ASP A 226 -10.79 -13.51 8.44
C ASP A 226 -10.36 -14.80 7.70
N LEU A 227 -9.08 -15.15 7.80
CA LEU A 227 -8.48 -16.28 7.09
C LEU A 227 -9.02 -17.63 7.57
N ASN A 228 -9.45 -17.73 8.83
CA ASN A 228 -9.93 -18.98 9.42
C ASN A 228 -11.36 -19.27 8.99
N THR A 229 -12.22 -18.25 9.02
CA THR A 229 -13.65 -18.39 8.70
C THR A 229 -13.96 -18.11 7.24
N LYS A 230 -13.04 -17.45 6.52
CA LYS A 230 -13.20 -16.96 5.14
C LYS A 230 -14.37 -15.99 4.98
N LYS A 231 -14.67 -15.24 6.04
CA LYS A 231 -15.71 -14.20 6.04
C LYS A 231 -15.11 -12.83 6.00
N THR A 232 -15.82 -11.92 5.37
CA THR A 232 -15.48 -10.50 5.30
C THR A 232 -16.55 -9.70 6.03
N ASP A 233 -16.11 -8.82 6.93
CA ASP A 233 -16.95 -7.86 7.64
C ASP A 233 -16.62 -6.45 7.13
N ASN A 234 -17.65 -5.62 6.86
CA ASN A 234 -17.50 -4.20 6.60
C ASN A 234 -17.54 -3.45 7.94
N ILE A 235 -16.44 -2.77 8.27
CA ILE A 235 -16.35 -2.08 9.57
C ILE A 235 -16.66 -0.58 9.49
N THR A 236 -16.94 -0.02 8.31
CA THR A 236 -17.22 1.42 8.12
C THR A 236 -18.48 1.69 7.30
N GLU A 237 -19.39 0.73 7.16
CA GLU A 237 -20.62 0.77 6.34
C GLU A 237 -21.48 2.03 6.55
N GLU A 238 -21.47 2.61 7.75
CA GLU A 238 -22.25 3.79 8.09
C GLU A 238 -21.67 5.10 7.51
N ASN A 239 -20.37 5.16 7.20
CA ASN A 239 -19.77 6.31 6.54
C ASN A 239 -20.05 6.29 5.03
N LYS A 240 -20.17 7.49 4.41
CA LYS A 240 -20.52 7.59 2.97
C LYS A 240 -19.44 8.26 2.14
N GLY A 241 -18.33 8.66 2.74
CA GLY A 241 -17.17 9.20 2.04
C GLY A 241 -16.07 8.14 1.84
N TYR A 242 -14.86 8.59 1.60
CA TYR A 242 -13.69 7.72 1.56
C TYR A 242 -13.35 7.21 2.96
N ASP A 243 -13.21 5.90 3.12
CA ASP A 243 -12.49 5.25 4.22
C ASP A 243 -11.32 4.48 3.62
N THR A 244 -10.08 4.81 4.03
CA THR A 244 -8.86 4.31 3.39
C THR A 244 -7.74 4.03 4.39
N ASN A 245 -6.72 3.30 3.95
CA ASN A 245 -5.44 3.11 4.63
C ASN A 245 -5.57 2.58 6.07
N PRO A 246 -6.18 1.39 6.26
CA PRO A 246 -6.34 0.79 7.57
C PRO A 246 -4.99 0.38 8.17
N GLN A 247 -4.80 0.62 9.47
CA GLN A 247 -3.62 0.14 10.21
C GLN A 247 -4.03 -0.37 11.59
N TYR A 248 -3.62 -1.57 11.95
CA TYR A 248 -3.79 -2.10 13.30
C TYR A 248 -2.77 -1.48 14.27
N SER A 249 -3.20 -1.23 15.51
CA SER A 249 -2.29 -0.82 16.57
C SER A 249 -1.30 -1.96 16.92
N PRO A 250 -0.07 -1.64 17.37
CA PRO A 250 0.93 -2.65 17.71
C PRO A 250 0.50 -3.62 18.81
N ASP A 251 -0.39 -3.19 19.72
CA ASP A 251 -0.96 -4.03 20.77
C ASP A 251 -2.18 -4.86 20.34
N GLY A 252 -2.61 -4.70 19.07
CA GLY A 252 -3.73 -5.43 18.48
C GLY A 252 -5.12 -5.07 19.02
N LYS A 253 -5.27 -3.94 19.74
CA LYS A 253 -6.55 -3.54 20.34
C LYS A 253 -7.37 -2.59 19.48
N TYR A 254 -6.74 -1.89 18.56
CA TYR A 254 -7.36 -0.87 17.72
C TYR A 254 -7.03 -1.09 16.25
N ILE A 255 -7.88 -0.56 15.41
CA ILE A 255 -7.62 -0.29 14.01
C ILE A 255 -7.87 1.19 13.75
N ALA A 256 -6.95 1.85 13.04
CA ALA A 256 -7.08 3.23 12.59
C ALA A 256 -7.24 3.29 11.08
N TRP A 257 -7.92 4.33 10.58
CA TRP A 257 -8.06 4.59 9.15
C TRP A 257 -8.31 6.07 8.89
N GLN A 258 -8.03 6.50 7.67
CA GLN A 258 -8.37 7.83 7.17
C GLN A 258 -9.82 7.83 6.67
N SER A 259 -10.56 8.92 6.93
CA SER A 259 -11.99 8.99 6.65
C SER A 259 -12.42 10.37 6.20
N MET A 260 -12.99 10.47 5.01
CA MET A 260 -13.75 11.63 4.56
C MET A 260 -15.26 11.41 4.83
N GLU A 261 -16.04 12.48 4.89
CA GLU A 261 -17.44 12.39 5.35
C GLU A 261 -18.43 12.18 4.22
N ARG A 262 -18.22 12.90 3.10
CA ARG A 262 -19.27 13.07 2.09
C ARG A 262 -18.98 12.30 0.82
N ASP A 263 -19.95 11.57 0.33
CA ASP A 263 -19.88 10.94 -0.99
C ASP A 263 -19.80 11.99 -2.11
N GLY A 264 -18.93 11.74 -3.08
CA GLY A 264 -18.71 12.61 -4.22
C GLY A 264 -17.80 13.84 -3.95
N TYR A 265 -17.21 13.95 -2.75
CA TYR A 265 -16.35 15.07 -2.35
C TYR A 265 -14.90 14.63 -2.13
N GLU A 266 -14.09 14.69 -3.17
CA GLU A 266 -12.64 14.36 -3.09
C GLU A 266 -11.81 15.41 -2.34
N ALA A 267 -12.34 16.63 -2.16
CA ALA A 267 -11.72 17.71 -1.40
C ALA A 267 -12.25 17.83 0.04
N ASP A 268 -12.89 16.77 0.54
CA ASP A 268 -13.36 16.75 1.93
C ASP A 268 -12.22 16.59 2.91
N LEU A 269 -12.44 16.97 4.18
CA LEU A 269 -11.44 16.81 5.23
C LEU A 269 -11.08 15.34 5.44
N ASN A 270 -9.82 15.01 5.27
CA ASN A 270 -9.30 13.66 5.53
C ASN A 270 -8.99 13.50 7.03
N ARG A 271 -9.95 12.94 7.75
CA ARG A 271 -9.95 12.76 9.21
C ARG A 271 -9.25 11.45 9.57
N LEU A 272 -8.81 11.31 10.82
CA LEU A 272 -8.32 10.04 11.38
C LEU A 272 -9.32 9.49 12.40
N PHE A 273 -9.73 8.24 12.17
CA PHE A 273 -10.59 7.46 13.05
C PHE A 273 -9.83 6.27 13.63
N ILE A 274 -10.27 5.85 14.82
CA ILE A 274 -9.89 4.55 15.40
C ILE A 274 -11.15 3.79 15.81
N MET A 275 -11.06 2.45 15.78
CA MET A 275 -12.06 1.56 16.34
C MET A 275 -11.41 0.63 17.36
N ASN A 276 -12.02 0.50 18.53
CA ASN A 276 -11.67 -0.52 19.51
C ASN A 276 -12.18 -1.88 19.02
N LEU A 277 -11.29 -2.85 18.83
CA LEU A 277 -11.61 -4.16 18.25
C LEU A 277 -12.43 -5.06 19.19
N GLU A 278 -12.41 -4.81 20.50
CA GLU A 278 -13.21 -5.56 21.48
C GLU A 278 -14.63 -5.04 21.57
N THR A 279 -14.81 -3.71 21.60
CA THR A 279 -16.12 -3.07 21.83
C THR A 279 -16.83 -2.64 20.55
N GLY A 280 -16.10 -2.48 19.44
CA GLY A 280 -16.60 -1.90 18.19
C GLY A 280 -16.79 -0.38 18.24
N GLU A 281 -16.42 0.28 19.35
CA GLU A 281 -16.56 1.74 19.50
C GLU A 281 -15.60 2.46 18.54
N LYS A 282 -16.16 3.39 17.75
CA LYS A 282 -15.42 4.23 16.81
C LYS A 282 -15.29 5.65 17.32
N ARG A 283 -14.12 6.27 17.07
CA ARG A 283 -13.81 7.59 17.57
C ARG A 283 -13.02 8.41 16.54
N PHE A 284 -13.48 9.62 16.24
CA PHE A 284 -12.73 10.62 15.47
C PHE A 284 -11.65 11.26 16.36
N VAL A 285 -10.38 10.92 16.13
CA VAL A 285 -9.28 11.31 17.03
C VAL A 285 -8.48 12.52 16.58
N SER A 286 -8.54 12.91 15.30
CA SER A 286 -7.79 14.07 14.80
C SER A 286 -8.58 15.40 14.86
N LYS A 287 -9.59 15.53 15.75
CA LYS A 287 -10.46 16.73 15.85
C LYS A 287 -9.70 18.02 16.15
N ALA A 288 -8.57 17.93 16.85
CA ALA A 288 -7.76 19.09 17.20
C ALA A 288 -6.87 19.58 16.04
N PHE A 289 -6.89 18.88 14.89
CA PHE A 289 -6.14 19.26 13.69
C PHE A 289 -7.13 19.64 12.58
N GLU A 290 -7.15 20.93 12.22
CA GLU A 290 -8.12 21.51 11.28
C GLU A 290 -7.70 21.36 9.81
N SER A 291 -6.87 20.35 9.48
CA SER A 291 -6.41 20.05 8.12
C SER A 291 -6.38 18.54 7.90
N ASN A 292 -5.98 18.12 6.69
CA ASN A 292 -5.92 16.72 6.30
C ASN A 292 -4.82 15.96 7.06
N VAL A 293 -5.14 14.74 7.46
CA VAL A 293 -4.14 13.72 7.81
C VAL A 293 -3.75 13.01 6.52
N ASP A 294 -2.54 13.27 6.00
CA ASP A 294 -2.13 12.77 4.67
C ASP A 294 -1.54 11.36 4.73
N ALA A 295 -0.72 11.08 5.75
CA ALA A 295 -0.21 9.74 6.05
C ALA A 295 -0.02 9.59 7.56
N PHE A 296 -0.16 8.39 8.09
CA PHE A 296 0.01 8.16 9.53
C PHE A 296 0.68 6.83 9.84
N VAL A 297 1.30 6.74 11.01
CA VAL A 297 1.86 5.51 11.58
C VAL A 297 1.60 5.44 13.08
N TRP A 298 1.36 4.23 13.60
CA TRP A 298 1.25 4.01 15.03
C TRP A 298 2.59 4.12 15.73
N GLY A 299 2.64 4.80 16.87
CA GLY A 299 3.75 4.70 17.81
C GLY A 299 3.83 3.31 18.43
N ASN A 300 5.04 2.85 18.76
CA ASN A 300 5.26 1.53 19.40
C ASN A 300 4.57 1.38 20.76
N ASP A 301 4.17 2.50 21.38
CA ASP A 301 3.43 2.55 22.64
C ASP A 301 1.92 2.26 22.49
N ALA A 302 1.41 2.12 21.24
CA ALA A 302 0.00 1.99 20.90
C ALA A 302 -0.91 3.10 21.47
N LYS A 303 -0.33 4.25 21.87
CA LYS A 303 -1.04 5.40 22.44
C LYS A 303 -0.81 6.68 21.65
N THR A 304 0.23 6.68 20.83
CA THR A 304 0.59 7.81 19.99
C THR A 304 0.43 7.43 18.52
N ILE A 305 -0.12 8.34 17.72
CA ILE A 305 -0.05 8.24 16.25
C ILE A 305 0.77 9.43 15.76
N TYR A 306 1.72 9.16 14.87
CA TYR A 306 2.45 10.19 14.13
C TYR A 306 1.84 10.31 12.75
N PHE A 307 1.70 11.53 12.26
CA PHE A 307 1.12 11.77 10.94
C PHE A 307 1.73 12.98 10.25
N THR A 308 1.64 13.03 8.94
CA THR A 308 1.92 14.21 8.12
C THR A 308 0.62 14.95 7.82
N GLY A 309 0.70 16.26 7.74
CA GLY A 309 -0.43 17.09 7.38
C GLY A 309 0.00 18.49 6.97
N VAL A 310 -0.76 19.11 6.06
CA VAL A 310 -0.48 20.45 5.55
C VAL A 310 -1.07 21.48 6.50
N TRP A 311 -0.25 22.42 6.94
CA TRP A 311 -0.68 23.60 7.70
C TRP A 311 0.06 24.83 7.20
N HIS A 312 -0.68 25.87 6.84
CA HIS A 312 -0.15 27.12 6.28
C HIS A 312 0.74 26.96 5.03
N GLY A 313 0.48 25.93 4.23
CA GLY A 313 1.20 25.67 2.97
C GLY A 313 2.50 24.87 3.13
N GLU A 314 2.75 24.32 4.32
CA GLU A 314 3.89 23.46 4.63
C GLU A 314 3.40 22.11 5.17
N THR A 315 3.98 21.01 4.69
CA THR A 315 3.70 19.65 5.20
C THR A 315 4.62 19.38 6.39
N GLN A 316 4.05 19.23 7.58
CA GLN A 316 4.79 19.00 8.82
C GLN A 316 4.42 17.63 9.42
N ILE A 317 5.26 17.14 10.35
CA ILE A 317 5.01 15.94 11.14
C ILE A 317 4.37 16.33 12.47
N TYR A 318 3.32 15.64 12.84
CA TYR A 318 2.58 15.82 14.09
C TYR A 318 2.54 14.53 14.89
N SER A 319 2.37 14.66 16.22
CA SER A 319 1.97 13.57 17.11
C SER A 319 0.57 13.80 17.64
N LEU A 320 -0.22 12.73 17.68
CA LEU A 320 -1.56 12.68 18.28
C LEU A 320 -1.52 11.74 19.47
N ASP A 321 -1.82 12.26 20.67
CA ASP A 321 -1.95 11.47 21.90
C ASP A 321 -3.39 10.95 22.02
N LEU A 322 -3.59 9.66 21.92
CA LEU A 322 -4.91 9.01 21.95
C LEU A 322 -5.57 8.99 23.34
N THR A 323 -4.84 9.37 24.40
CA THR A 323 -5.39 9.45 25.75
C THR A 323 -6.26 10.69 25.97
N ASN A 324 -6.03 11.74 25.20
CA ASN A 324 -6.71 13.04 25.32
C ASN A 324 -7.00 13.72 23.97
N ASP A 325 -6.69 13.07 22.85
CA ASP A 325 -6.83 13.55 21.47
C ASP A 325 -6.08 14.88 21.20
N SER A 326 -4.99 15.14 21.93
CA SER A 326 -4.18 16.33 21.68
C SER A 326 -3.20 16.15 20.54
N VAL A 327 -3.08 17.16 19.70
CA VAL A 327 -2.17 17.19 18.56
C VAL A 327 -1.03 18.18 18.83
N LYS A 328 0.21 17.77 18.52
CA LYS A 328 1.41 18.58 18.70
C LYS A 328 2.29 18.47 17.45
N ALA A 329 2.74 19.62 16.92
CA ALA A 329 3.75 19.63 15.87
C ALA A 329 5.10 19.13 16.40
N ILE A 330 5.70 18.20 15.65
CA ILE A 330 7.03 17.61 15.91
C ILE A 330 8.09 18.40 15.15
N THR A 331 7.78 18.79 13.91
CA THR A 331 8.67 19.52 13.02
C THR A 331 8.18 20.94 12.82
N SER A 332 9.05 21.80 12.32
CA SER A 332 8.75 23.19 11.96
C SER A 332 9.76 23.68 10.93
N GLY A 333 9.46 24.76 10.22
CA GLY A 333 10.31 25.39 9.23
C GLY A 333 9.76 25.24 7.82
N MET A 334 10.37 25.90 6.86
CA MET A 334 9.94 25.96 5.46
C MET A 334 10.39 24.71 4.68
N TYR A 335 9.93 23.54 5.15
CA TYR A 335 10.23 22.24 4.55
C TYR A 335 8.96 21.41 4.47
N ASP A 336 8.83 20.61 3.43
CA ASP A 336 7.78 19.60 3.28
C ASP A 336 8.33 18.22 3.66
N TYR A 337 7.63 17.52 4.53
CA TYR A 337 7.92 16.15 4.95
C TYR A 337 6.95 15.21 4.24
N GLU A 338 7.46 14.35 3.36
CA GLU A 338 6.64 13.45 2.54
C GLU A 338 6.16 12.20 3.29
N GLY A 339 6.72 11.90 4.47
CA GLY A 339 6.32 10.74 5.24
C GLY A 339 7.04 10.62 6.58
N VAL A 340 6.57 9.69 7.40
CA VAL A 340 7.14 9.31 8.69
C VAL A 340 7.21 7.79 8.77
N ALA A 341 8.34 7.26 9.23
CA ALA A 341 8.53 5.84 9.52
C ALA A 341 9.08 5.66 10.94
N LEU A 342 8.65 4.59 11.60
CA LEU A 342 9.12 4.20 12.93
C LEU A 342 9.81 2.83 12.88
N PHE A 343 10.63 2.55 13.90
CA PHE A 343 11.40 1.30 14.06
C PHE A 343 11.30 0.79 15.48
#